data_f28712ff1d8c8fe13f1f19102e515ab2
#
_entry.id   f28712ff1d8c8fe13f1f19102e515ab2
#
_cell.length_a   1.000
_cell.length_b   1.000
_cell.length_c   1.000
_cell.angle_alpha   90.00
_cell.angle_beta   90.00
_cell.angle_gamma   90.00
#
_symmetry.space_group_name_H-M   'P 1'
#
loop_
_entity.id
_entity.type
_entity.pdbx_description
1 polymer ?
#
loop_
_entity_poly.entity_id
_entity_poly.type
_entity_poly.pdbx_seq_one_letter_code
_entity_poly.pdbx_strand_id
1 'polypeptide(L)'
;LYQGRDAAADKLQNLKGHMLVVAPHEGLVSSEQWLNCRIKLFGNKTIQANRKAVNTWLAGKVKCGHCGYALMSVKIQSGKQYLRCTKRLNNKACPGCGKIYTEEVENYVYGEMVRKLRDAQTPVGYTKLNENPQVKQIYREIEEIEEEISVLVDSLIGAGETLTNYINQRVEQLDHTRQLKAEEMTTLAENHATPEQMEKVVSNISLWNDIDFDEKRFTVDKMITLLKVLPGSIQIQWKF
;
A
#
# COMPACT_ATOMS: atom_id res chain seq x y z
N LEU A 1 33.22 -4.70 -4.85
CA LEU A 1 32.28 -4.81 -5.97
C LEU A 1 30.89 -5.09 -5.39
N TYR A 2 29.95 -4.23 -5.64
CA TYR A 2 28.57 -4.41 -5.20
C TYR A 2 27.86 -5.35 -6.18
N GLN A 3 27.49 -6.53 -5.71
CA GLN A 3 26.64 -7.45 -6.46
C GLN A 3 25.33 -7.65 -5.70
N GLY A 4 24.21 -7.21 -6.26
CA GLY A 4 22.93 -7.48 -5.66
C GLY A 4 21.77 -6.96 -6.50
N ARG A 5 21.12 -7.86 -7.20
CA ARG A 5 19.86 -7.59 -7.88
C ARG A 5 18.65 -7.66 -6.95
N ASP A 6 18.79 -8.32 -5.81
CA ASP A 6 17.69 -8.60 -4.89
C ASP A 6 17.51 -7.55 -3.78
N ALA A 7 18.47 -6.63 -3.64
CA ALA A 7 18.43 -5.54 -2.68
C ALA A 7 17.39 -4.43 -3.00
N ALA A 8 16.77 -4.51 -4.16
CA ALA A 8 15.76 -3.52 -4.57
C ALA A 8 14.51 -3.49 -3.67
N ALA A 9 14.26 -4.58 -2.92
CA ALA A 9 13.10 -4.68 -2.05
C ALA A 9 13.30 -4.02 -0.68
N ASP A 10 14.52 -4.06 -0.15
CA ASP A 10 14.75 -3.73 1.27
C ASP A 10 15.59 -2.48 1.51
N LYS A 11 15.80 -1.67 0.49
CA LYS A 11 16.59 -0.44 0.57
C LYS A 11 18.06 -0.69 0.96
N LEU A 12 18.78 0.36 1.28
CA LEU A 12 20.20 0.30 1.65
C LEU A 12 20.48 -0.39 3.00
N GLN A 13 19.45 -0.61 3.81
CA GLN A 13 19.61 -1.22 5.13
C GLN A 13 19.81 -2.73 5.07
N ASN A 14 19.39 -3.39 3.99
CA ASN A 14 19.52 -4.83 3.85
C ASN A 14 20.64 -5.21 2.89
N LEU A 15 21.87 -5.06 3.35
CA LEU A 15 23.08 -5.48 2.62
C LEU A 15 23.46 -6.94 2.90
N LYS A 16 22.61 -7.72 3.57
CA LYS A 16 22.83 -9.15 3.81
C LYS A 16 22.97 -9.89 2.48
N GLY A 17 24.06 -10.59 2.31
CA GLY A 17 24.37 -11.36 1.08
C GLY A 17 25.07 -10.56 -0.02
N HIS A 18 25.44 -9.30 0.21
CA HIS A 18 26.22 -8.49 -0.71
C HIS A 18 27.70 -8.50 -0.31
N MET A 19 28.56 -8.63 -1.32
CA MET A 19 30.00 -8.50 -1.12
C MET A 19 30.38 -7.03 -1.36
N LEU A 20 30.92 -6.39 -0.34
CA LEU A 20 31.50 -5.05 -0.44
C LEU A 20 33.02 -5.21 -0.48
N VAL A 21 33.63 -4.73 -1.54
CA VAL A 21 35.09 -4.71 -1.69
C VAL A 21 35.55 -3.27 -1.69
N VAL A 22 36.46 -2.95 -0.76
CA VAL A 22 37.13 -1.66 -0.76
C VAL A 22 38.21 -1.68 -1.82
N ALA A 23 38.08 -0.83 -2.83
CA ALA A 23 39.08 -0.71 -3.86
C ALA A 23 40.30 0.11 -3.35
N PRO A 24 41.52 -0.21 -3.76
CA PRO A 24 42.74 0.48 -3.31
C PRO A 24 42.96 1.85 -3.97
N HIS A 25 42.01 2.34 -4.75
CA HIS A 25 42.07 3.63 -5.41
C HIS A 25 41.06 4.60 -4.81
N GLU A 26 41.34 5.88 -4.94
CA GLU A 26 40.44 6.95 -4.53
C GLU A 26 39.13 6.89 -5.34
N GLY A 27 37.98 7.08 -4.66
CA GLY A 27 36.69 7.05 -5.30
C GLY A 27 36.43 8.28 -6.17
N LEU A 28 35.85 8.10 -7.36
CA LEU A 28 35.46 9.19 -8.27
C LEU A 28 34.34 10.06 -7.70
N VAL A 29 33.54 9.52 -6.78
CA VAL A 29 32.46 10.22 -6.09
C VAL A 29 32.53 9.95 -4.60
N SER A 30 32.12 10.93 -3.79
CA SER A 30 32.06 10.76 -2.35
C SER A 30 31.03 9.71 -1.93
N SER A 31 31.24 9.08 -0.77
CA SER A 31 30.30 8.11 -0.21
C SER A 31 28.90 8.69 -0.05
N GLU A 32 28.83 9.95 0.32
CA GLU A 32 27.56 10.69 0.49
C GLU A 32 26.83 10.86 -0.86
N GLN A 33 27.53 11.28 -1.90
CA GLN A 33 26.95 11.40 -3.24
C GLN A 33 26.46 10.04 -3.76
N TRP A 34 27.25 8.98 -3.55
CA TRP A 34 26.87 7.62 -3.93
C TRP A 34 25.62 7.17 -3.19
N LEU A 35 25.55 7.39 -1.85
CA LEU A 35 24.38 7.06 -1.05
C LEU A 35 23.13 7.82 -1.50
N ASN A 36 23.27 9.12 -1.76
CA ASN A 36 22.16 9.96 -2.24
C ASN A 36 21.66 9.49 -3.62
N CYS A 37 22.54 9.11 -4.51
CA CYS A 37 22.17 8.50 -5.80
C CYS A 37 21.43 7.17 -5.61
N ARG A 38 21.89 6.33 -4.67
CA ARG A 38 21.25 5.04 -4.37
C ARG A 38 19.86 5.25 -3.78
N ILE A 39 19.69 6.15 -2.83
CA ILE A 39 18.40 6.51 -2.24
C ILE A 39 17.43 6.97 -3.34
N LYS A 40 17.88 7.87 -4.25
CA LYS A 40 17.06 8.31 -5.38
C LYS A 40 16.70 7.17 -6.34
N LEU A 41 17.64 6.28 -6.65
CA LEU A 41 17.38 5.13 -7.52
C LEU A 41 16.39 4.14 -6.90
N PHE A 42 16.42 3.95 -5.57
CA PHE A 42 15.45 3.11 -4.88
C PHE A 42 14.10 3.80 -4.71
N GLY A 43 14.09 5.13 -4.57
CA GLY A 43 12.87 5.94 -4.55
C GLY A 43 12.22 6.07 -5.94
N ASN A 44 13.04 6.15 -6.98
CA ASN A 44 12.61 6.05 -8.36
C ASN A 44 12.32 4.57 -8.70
N LYS A 45 11.31 3.99 -8.07
CA LYS A 45 10.60 2.90 -8.73
C LYS A 45 10.23 3.45 -10.09
N THR A 46 10.79 2.87 -11.13
CA THR A 46 10.41 3.17 -12.51
C THR A 46 8.89 3.03 -12.55
N ILE A 47 8.20 4.17 -12.46
CA ILE A 47 6.80 4.22 -12.77
C ILE A 47 6.80 3.86 -14.23
N GLN A 48 6.60 2.57 -14.52
CA GLN A 48 6.37 2.14 -15.89
C GLN A 48 5.32 3.07 -16.40
N ALA A 49 5.65 3.81 -17.47
CA ALA A 49 4.73 4.75 -18.10
C ALA A 49 3.38 4.07 -18.12
N ASN A 50 2.42 4.66 -17.40
CA ASN A 50 1.12 4.06 -17.13
C ASN A 50 0.49 3.68 -18.47
N ARG A 51 0.73 2.48 -18.94
CA ARG A 51 -0.12 1.88 -19.95
C ARG A 51 -1.45 1.75 -19.26
N LYS A 52 -2.36 2.69 -19.57
CA LYS A 52 -3.72 2.64 -19.05
C LYS A 52 -4.21 1.23 -19.27
N ALA A 53 -4.62 0.57 -18.21
CA ALA A 53 -5.21 -0.74 -18.34
C ALA A 53 -6.47 -0.60 -19.20
N VAL A 54 -6.53 -1.33 -20.31
CA VAL A 54 -7.60 -1.22 -21.30
C VAL A 54 -8.52 -2.45 -21.24
N ASN A 55 -8.01 -3.53 -20.66
CA ASN A 55 -8.67 -4.83 -20.74
C ASN A 55 -9.59 -5.15 -19.56
N THR A 56 -9.33 -4.58 -18.40
CA THR A 56 -10.11 -4.80 -17.17
C THR A 56 -9.88 -3.68 -16.17
N TRP A 57 -10.94 -3.20 -15.56
CA TRP A 57 -10.87 -2.21 -14.49
C TRP A 57 -10.32 -2.79 -13.17
N LEU A 58 -10.18 -4.13 -13.08
CA LEU A 58 -9.51 -4.84 -11.97
C LEU A 58 -7.98 -4.90 -12.12
N ALA A 59 -7.41 -4.31 -13.18
CA ALA A 59 -5.97 -4.40 -13.44
C ALA A 59 -5.14 -3.88 -12.27
N GLY A 60 -4.11 -4.64 -11.91
CA GLY A 60 -3.24 -4.34 -10.78
C GLY A 60 -3.72 -4.90 -9.44
N LYS A 61 -5.02 -5.17 -9.28
CA LYS A 61 -5.60 -5.70 -8.04
C LYS A 61 -5.67 -7.23 -8.00
N VAL A 62 -5.73 -7.90 -9.15
CA VAL A 62 -5.98 -9.34 -9.24
C VAL A 62 -4.69 -10.14 -9.15
N LYS A 63 -4.63 -11.04 -8.18
CA LYS A 63 -3.49 -11.93 -7.91
C LYS A 63 -3.91 -13.39 -7.95
N CYS A 64 -2.98 -14.25 -8.31
CA CYS A 64 -3.16 -15.69 -8.23
C CYS A 64 -3.18 -16.15 -6.77
N GLY A 65 -4.23 -16.84 -6.34
CA GLY A 65 -4.36 -17.33 -4.97
C GLY A 65 -3.31 -18.38 -4.59
N HIS A 66 -2.72 -19.08 -5.57
CA HIS A 66 -1.66 -20.07 -5.31
C HIS A 66 -0.27 -19.47 -5.10
N CYS A 67 0.08 -18.43 -5.88
CA CYS A 67 1.47 -17.95 -5.87
C CYS A 67 1.61 -16.43 -5.62
N GLY A 68 0.51 -15.69 -5.46
CA GLY A 68 0.51 -14.25 -5.22
C GLY A 68 0.90 -13.38 -6.42
N TYR A 69 1.34 -13.96 -7.53
CA TYR A 69 1.71 -13.20 -8.73
C TYR A 69 0.47 -12.60 -9.41
N ALA A 70 0.69 -11.50 -10.13
CA ALA A 70 -0.37 -10.83 -10.86
C ALA A 70 -1.05 -11.76 -11.86
N LEU A 71 -2.37 -11.64 -11.97
CA LEU A 71 -3.13 -12.19 -13.07
C LEU A 71 -3.25 -11.12 -14.16
N MET A 72 -3.07 -11.55 -15.39
CA MET A 72 -3.26 -10.70 -16.57
C MET A 72 -4.48 -11.16 -17.35
N SER A 73 -5.24 -10.21 -17.88
CA SER A 73 -6.35 -10.49 -18.79
C SER A 73 -5.81 -10.69 -20.20
N VAL A 74 -6.09 -11.84 -20.78
CA VAL A 74 -5.66 -12.23 -22.12
C VAL A 74 -6.89 -12.36 -23.01
N LYS A 75 -6.89 -11.65 -24.15
CA LYS A 75 -7.93 -11.73 -25.16
C LYS A 75 -7.67 -12.92 -26.08
N ILE A 76 -8.67 -13.74 -26.32
CA ILE A 76 -8.63 -14.84 -27.28
C ILE A 76 -9.26 -14.43 -28.62
N GLN A 77 -9.06 -15.23 -29.67
CA GLN A 77 -9.55 -14.93 -31.00
C GLN A 77 -11.07 -14.69 -31.07
N SER A 78 -11.86 -15.36 -30.21
CA SER A 78 -13.29 -15.12 -30.08
C SER A 78 -13.71 -13.80 -29.44
N GLY A 79 -12.74 -12.93 -29.08
CA GLY A 79 -12.99 -11.67 -28.40
C GLY A 79 -13.15 -11.77 -26.89
N LYS A 80 -13.40 -12.95 -26.33
CA LYS A 80 -13.53 -13.18 -24.90
C LYS A 80 -12.16 -13.00 -24.20
N GLN A 81 -12.20 -12.57 -22.97
CA GLN A 81 -11.00 -12.35 -22.15
C GLN A 81 -11.02 -13.30 -20.94
N TYR A 82 -9.86 -13.83 -20.58
CA TYR A 82 -9.71 -14.68 -19.41
C TYR A 82 -8.44 -14.36 -18.62
N LEU A 83 -8.44 -14.66 -17.34
CA LEU A 83 -7.32 -14.39 -16.45
C LEU A 83 -6.27 -15.50 -16.53
N ARG A 84 -5.00 -15.10 -16.60
CA ARG A 84 -3.84 -16.01 -16.57
C ARG A 84 -2.81 -15.56 -15.55
N CYS A 85 -2.28 -16.52 -14.81
CA CYS A 85 -1.20 -16.29 -13.88
C CYS A 85 0.12 -16.02 -14.64
N THR A 86 0.75 -14.88 -14.38
CA THR A 86 2.01 -14.50 -15.04
C THR A 86 3.15 -15.45 -14.70
N LYS A 87 3.23 -15.99 -13.48
CA LYS A 87 4.22 -16.99 -13.09
C LYS A 87 4.05 -18.29 -13.86
N ARG A 88 2.80 -18.73 -14.08
CA ARG A 88 2.51 -19.91 -14.90
C ARG A 88 2.89 -19.71 -16.36
N LEU A 89 2.68 -18.49 -16.88
CA LEU A 89 3.04 -18.17 -18.26
C LEU A 89 4.56 -18.21 -18.48
N ASN A 90 5.33 -17.66 -17.54
CA ASN A 90 6.77 -17.51 -17.72
C ASN A 90 7.54 -18.79 -17.47
N ASN A 91 7.25 -19.54 -16.43
CA ASN A 91 8.07 -20.69 -16.02
C ASN A 91 7.29 -21.96 -15.64
N LYS A 92 5.97 -21.98 -15.84
CA LYS A 92 5.06 -23.09 -15.50
C LYS A 92 5.10 -23.53 -14.01
N ALA A 93 5.76 -22.78 -13.14
CA ALA A 93 5.99 -23.11 -11.72
C ALA A 93 4.75 -22.88 -10.82
N CYS A 94 3.56 -22.65 -11.41
CA CYS A 94 2.32 -22.44 -10.67
C CYS A 94 1.17 -23.19 -11.36
N PRO A 95 0.28 -23.85 -10.60
CA PRO A 95 -0.92 -24.47 -11.17
C PRO A 95 -1.87 -23.45 -11.82
N GLY A 96 -1.75 -22.16 -11.43
CA GLY A 96 -2.57 -21.05 -11.94
C GLY A 96 -3.95 -20.98 -11.29
N CYS A 97 -4.76 -20.05 -11.75
CA CYS A 97 -6.12 -19.80 -11.24
C CYS A 97 -7.22 -20.60 -11.97
N GLY A 98 -6.84 -21.53 -12.86
CA GLY A 98 -7.81 -22.17 -13.74
C GLY A 98 -8.15 -21.32 -14.98
N LYS A 99 -9.22 -21.69 -15.68
CA LYS A 99 -9.77 -20.93 -16.81
C LYS A 99 -10.97 -20.13 -16.30
N ILE A 100 -10.74 -18.88 -15.95
CA ILE A 100 -11.78 -17.98 -15.43
C ILE A 100 -11.87 -16.79 -16.38
N TYR A 101 -13.07 -16.47 -16.83
CA TYR A 101 -13.30 -15.32 -17.69
C TYR A 101 -13.22 -14.02 -16.89
N THR A 102 -12.64 -12.99 -17.49
CA THR A 102 -12.47 -11.68 -16.84
C THR A 102 -13.83 -11.10 -16.46
N GLU A 103 -14.81 -11.21 -17.33
CA GLU A 103 -16.19 -10.75 -17.12
C GLU A 103 -16.87 -11.42 -15.91
N GLU A 104 -16.64 -12.73 -15.72
CA GLU A 104 -17.18 -13.45 -14.56
C GLU A 104 -16.64 -12.89 -13.25
N VAL A 105 -15.33 -12.58 -13.22
CA VAL A 105 -14.69 -11.98 -12.05
C VAL A 105 -15.19 -10.55 -11.83
N GLU A 106 -15.33 -9.78 -12.90
CA GLU A 106 -15.84 -8.41 -12.84
C GLU A 106 -17.27 -8.37 -12.31
N ASN A 107 -18.16 -9.22 -12.81
CA ASN A 107 -19.54 -9.30 -12.35
C ASN A 107 -19.62 -9.74 -10.89
N TYR A 108 -18.81 -10.72 -10.48
CA TYR A 108 -18.74 -11.15 -9.09
C TYR A 108 -18.29 -10.03 -8.17
N VAL A 109 -17.20 -9.34 -8.54
CA VAL A 109 -16.65 -8.24 -7.74
C VAL A 109 -17.64 -7.08 -7.63
N TYR A 110 -18.33 -6.72 -8.70
CA TYR A 110 -19.38 -5.72 -8.68
C TYR A 110 -20.50 -6.10 -7.69
N GLY A 111 -21.00 -7.34 -7.76
CA GLY A 111 -22.01 -7.83 -6.83
C GLY A 111 -21.58 -7.74 -5.36
N GLU A 112 -20.32 -8.09 -5.09
CA GLU A 112 -19.75 -8.00 -3.75
C GLU A 112 -19.56 -6.55 -3.27
N MET A 113 -19.19 -5.62 -4.16
CA MET A 113 -19.12 -4.18 -3.84
C MET A 113 -20.50 -3.63 -3.48
N VAL A 114 -21.53 -3.97 -4.25
CA VAL A 114 -22.92 -3.58 -3.95
C VAL A 114 -23.35 -4.11 -2.58
N ARG A 115 -23.06 -5.39 -2.30
CA ARG A 115 -23.38 -6.01 -1.02
C ARG A 115 -22.65 -5.31 0.14
N LYS A 116 -21.35 -5.09 0.00
CA LYS A 116 -20.54 -4.42 1.02
C LYS A 116 -21.05 -3.01 1.34
N LEU A 117 -21.44 -2.22 0.34
CA LEU A 117 -22.01 -0.89 0.56
C LEU A 117 -23.39 -0.95 1.21
N ARG A 118 -24.22 -1.91 0.84
CA ARG A 118 -25.54 -2.08 1.49
C ARG A 118 -25.38 -2.40 2.97
N ASP A 119 -24.44 -3.29 3.30
CA ASP A 119 -24.14 -3.63 4.69
C ASP A 119 -23.59 -2.42 5.47
N ALA A 120 -22.83 -1.57 4.79
CA ALA A 120 -22.27 -0.34 5.36
C ALA A 120 -23.29 0.79 5.56
N GLN A 121 -24.37 0.81 4.77
CA GLN A 121 -25.46 1.81 4.90
C GLN A 121 -26.40 1.56 6.09
N THR A 122 -26.22 0.47 6.82
CA THR A 122 -26.88 0.31 8.12
C THR A 122 -26.28 1.30 9.16
N PRO A 123 -27.07 1.84 10.12
CA PRO A 123 -26.58 2.81 11.13
C PRO A 123 -25.32 2.33 11.88
N VAL A 124 -25.15 1.02 12.03
CA VAL A 124 -23.96 0.38 12.63
C VAL A 124 -22.77 0.32 11.65
N GLY A 125 -23.04 0.36 10.35
CA GLY A 125 -22.02 0.30 9.30
C GLY A 125 -21.31 1.63 9.06
N TYR A 126 -22.03 2.75 9.13
CA TYR A 126 -21.45 4.09 8.94
C TYR A 126 -20.38 4.45 9.99
N THR A 127 -20.58 4.03 11.23
CA THR A 127 -19.60 4.21 12.31
C THR A 127 -18.34 3.36 12.12
N LYS A 128 -18.47 2.16 11.53
CA LYS A 128 -17.30 1.28 11.27
C LYS A 128 -16.46 1.69 10.08
N LEU A 129 -17.05 2.38 9.10
CA LEU A 129 -16.31 2.87 7.91
C LEU A 129 -15.37 4.03 8.25
N ASN A 130 -15.71 4.84 9.25
CA ASN A 130 -14.92 6.00 9.67
C ASN A 130 -13.91 5.70 10.79
N GLU A 131 -13.91 4.48 11.33
CA GLU A 131 -13.06 4.11 12.45
C GLU A 131 -12.04 3.07 12.05
N ASN A 132 -10.90 3.50 11.48
CA ASN A 132 -9.75 2.63 11.39
C ASN A 132 -9.18 2.42 12.81
N PRO A 133 -9.25 1.20 13.37
CA PRO A 133 -8.72 0.94 14.72
C PRO A 133 -7.23 1.25 14.82
N GLN A 134 -6.47 1.11 13.72
CA GLN A 134 -5.04 1.44 13.67
C GLN A 134 -4.82 2.95 13.77
N VAL A 135 -5.63 3.76 13.08
CA VAL A 135 -5.55 5.22 13.18
C VAL A 135 -5.89 5.69 14.60
N LYS A 136 -6.93 5.12 15.22
CA LYS A 136 -7.28 5.42 16.62
C LYS A 136 -6.16 5.03 17.59
N GLN A 137 -5.49 3.91 17.34
CA GLN A 137 -4.38 3.49 18.16
C GLN A 137 -3.20 4.46 18.04
N ILE A 138 -2.85 4.87 16.81
CA ILE A 138 -1.76 5.83 16.58
C ILE A 138 -2.09 7.18 17.22
N TYR A 139 -3.34 7.64 17.15
CA TYR A 139 -3.76 8.85 17.86
C TYR A 139 -3.52 8.78 19.35
N ARG A 140 -3.89 7.66 20.00
CA ARG A 140 -3.62 7.48 21.44
C ARG A 140 -2.13 7.46 21.75
N GLU A 141 -1.34 6.77 20.92
CA GLU A 141 0.11 6.73 21.09
C GLU A 141 0.75 8.12 20.94
N ILE A 142 0.23 8.98 20.06
CA ILE A 142 0.66 10.38 19.92
C ILE A 142 0.25 11.18 21.16
N GLU A 143 -0.98 11.06 21.65
CA GLU A 143 -1.45 11.73 22.86
C GLU A 143 -0.60 11.36 24.09
N GLU A 144 -0.29 10.07 24.27
CA GLU A 144 0.58 9.58 25.37
C GLU A 144 1.99 10.20 25.28
N ILE A 145 2.56 10.30 24.07
CA ILE A 145 3.87 10.93 23.86
C ILE A 145 3.81 12.45 24.18
N GLU A 146 2.76 13.13 23.76
CA GLU A 146 2.58 14.56 24.03
C GLU A 146 2.39 14.85 25.53
N GLU A 147 1.67 14.00 26.24
CA GLU A 147 1.55 14.05 27.70
C GLU A 147 2.92 13.84 28.38
N GLU A 148 3.71 12.83 27.94
CA GLU A 148 5.06 12.58 28.49
C GLU A 148 5.98 13.79 28.25
N ILE A 149 5.95 14.39 27.07
CA ILE A 149 6.70 15.62 26.75
C ILE A 149 6.27 16.76 27.67
N SER A 150 4.97 16.97 27.86
CA SER A 150 4.46 18.03 28.74
C SER A 150 4.97 17.88 30.18
N VAL A 151 4.90 16.68 30.74
CA VAL A 151 5.40 16.38 32.09
C VAL A 151 6.91 16.62 32.21
N LEU A 152 7.68 16.23 31.18
CA LEU A 152 9.12 16.46 31.16
C LEU A 152 9.46 17.95 31.08
N VAL A 153 8.71 18.71 30.26
CA VAL A 153 8.89 20.17 30.14
C VAL A 153 8.56 20.89 31.48
N ASP A 154 7.47 20.45 32.14
CA ASP A 154 7.09 21.01 33.44
C ASP A 154 8.16 20.72 34.52
N SER A 155 8.84 19.60 34.45
CA SER A 155 9.91 19.20 35.37
C SER A 155 11.21 19.98 35.15
N LEU A 156 11.35 20.77 34.08
CA LEU A 156 12.49 21.69 33.87
C LEU A 156 12.50 22.87 34.85
N ILE A 157 11.36 23.18 35.44
CA ILE A 157 11.27 24.31 36.40
C ILE A 157 12.08 23.97 37.66
N GLY A 158 13.23 24.62 37.82
CA GLY A 158 14.14 24.40 38.97
C GLY A 158 15.15 23.25 38.79
N ALA A 159 15.23 22.66 37.60
CA ALA A 159 16.19 21.61 37.30
C ALA A 159 17.63 22.15 37.17
N GLY A 160 18.60 21.39 37.66
CA GLY A 160 20.03 21.67 37.43
C GLY A 160 20.45 21.33 36.00
N GLU A 161 21.58 21.87 35.54
CA GLU A 161 22.07 21.77 34.17
C GLU A 161 22.16 20.34 33.65
N THR A 162 22.63 19.40 34.47
CA THR A 162 22.73 17.97 34.06
C THR A 162 21.36 17.35 33.80
N LEU A 163 20.36 17.65 34.62
CA LEU A 163 19.01 17.16 34.49
C LEU A 163 18.32 17.78 33.25
N THR A 164 18.55 19.07 33.04
CA THR A 164 18.06 19.79 31.85
C THR A 164 18.56 19.15 30.55
N ASN A 165 19.85 18.80 30.50
CA ASN A 165 20.42 18.12 29.33
C ASN A 165 19.80 16.74 29.08
N TYR A 166 19.55 15.97 30.15
CA TYR A 166 18.91 14.66 30.04
C TYR A 166 17.46 14.76 29.58
N ILE A 167 16.71 15.72 30.11
CA ILE A 167 15.32 15.97 29.71
C ILE A 167 15.27 16.41 28.26
N ASN A 168 16.13 17.30 27.80
CA ASN A 168 16.17 17.75 26.42
C ASN A 168 16.42 16.58 25.46
N GLN A 169 17.38 15.70 25.77
CA GLN A 169 17.61 14.50 24.96
C GLN A 169 16.37 13.59 24.90
N ARG A 170 15.67 13.43 26.03
CA ARG A 170 14.47 12.60 26.08
C ARG A 170 13.34 13.22 25.27
N VAL A 171 13.14 14.53 25.37
CA VAL A 171 12.15 15.28 24.59
C VAL A 171 12.44 15.17 23.09
N GLU A 172 13.69 15.30 22.66
CA GLU A 172 14.07 15.11 21.25
C GLU A 172 13.74 13.70 20.73
N GLN A 173 14.00 12.66 21.54
CA GLN A 173 13.65 11.29 21.18
C GLN A 173 12.14 11.09 21.06
N LEU A 174 11.38 11.65 21.98
CA LEU A 174 9.91 11.58 21.96
C LEU A 174 9.33 12.34 20.79
N ASP A 175 9.84 13.55 20.50
CA ASP A 175 9.38 14.33 19.34
C ASP A 175 9.68 13.62 18.02
N HIS A 176 10.84 13.01 17.89
CA HIS A 176 11.16 12.19 16.72
C HIS A 176 10.18 11.00 16.58
N THR A 177 9.87 10.32 17.68
CA THR A 177 8.90 9.21 17.67
C THR A 177 7.51 9.70 17.30
N ARG A 178 7.08 10.86 17.82
CA ARG A 178 5.83 11.52 17.47
C ARG A 178 5.75 11.83 15.97
N GLN A 179 6.83 12.36 15.39
CA GLN A 179 6.89 12.65 13.94
C GLN A 179 6.75 11.39 13.09
N LEU A 180 7.45 10.30 13.45
CA LEU A 180 7.31 9.01 12.75
C LEU A 180 5.88 8.47 12.81
N LYS A 181 5.22 8.59 13.97
CA LYS A 181 3.82 8.19 14.13
C LYS A 181 2.85 9.07 13.33
N ALA A 182 3.10 10.36 13.25
CA ALA A 182 2.32 11.28 12.42
C ALA A 182 2.48 10.97 10.91
N GLU A 183 3.68 10.62 10.46
CA GLU A 183 3.91 10.17 9.08
C GLU A 183 3.20 8.84 8.80
N GLU A 184 3.26 7.89 9.72
CA GLU A 184 2.53 6.62 9.63
C GLU A 184 1.02 6.86 9.52
N MET A 185 0.47 7.76 10.33
CA MET A 185 -0.93 8.16 10.27
C MET A 185 -1.29 8.79 8.94
N THR A 186 -0.43 9.66 8.40
CA THR A 186 -0.67 10.30 7.09
C THR A 186 -0.69 9.27 5.97
N THR A 187 0.24 8.30 5.98
CA THR A 187 0.28 7.23 4.98
C THR A 187 -0.93 6.28 5.08
N LEU A 188 -1.43 6.05 6.29
CA LEU A 188 -2.66 5.29 6.51
C LEU A 188 -3.89 6.07 6.05
N ALA A 189 -3.95 7.38 6.32
CA ALA A 189 -5.04 8.25 5.88
C ALA A 189 -5.09 8.38 4.35
N GLU A 190 -3.95 8.46 3.66
CA GLU A 190 -3.89 8.48 2.20
C GLU A 190 -4.44 7.20 1.55
N ASN A 191 -4.38 6.08 2.26
CA ASN A 191 -4.93 4.80 1.82
C ASN A 191 -6.45 4.67 2.05
N HIS A 192 -7.06 5.56 2.85
CA HIS A 192 -8.50 5.58 3.09
C HIS A 192 -9.18 6.60 2.19
N ALA A 193 -10.38 6.25 1.73
CA ALA A 193 -11.19 7.17 0.95
C ALA A 193 -11.75 8.28 1.86
N THR A 194 -11.61 9.55 1.42
CA THR A 194 -12.28 10.67 2.10
C THR A 194 -13.80 10.54 2.03
N PRO A 195 -14.57 11.21 2.90
CA PRO A 195 -16.03 11.20 2.81
C PRO A 195 -16.55 11.55 1.41
N GLU A 196 -15.99 12.58 0.77
CA GLU A 196 -16.35 12.99 -0.59
C GLU A 196 -16.03 11.89 -1.63
N GLN A 197 -14.89 11.21 -1.47
CA GLN A 197 -14.53 10.09 -2.33
C GLN A 197 -15.47 8.90 -2.12
N MET A 198 -15.97 8.67 -0.90
CA MET A 198 -16.95 7.64 -0.61
C MET A 198 -18.33 7.96 -1.19
N GLU A 199 -18.77 9.22 -1.12
CA GLU A 199 -19.98 9.66 -1.82
C GLU A 199 -19.90 9.40 -3.32
N LYS A 200 -18.74 9.73 -3.94
CA LYS A 200 -18.48 9.42 -5.34
C LYS A 200 -18.50 7.91 -5.62
N VAL A 201 -17.94 7.09 -4.73
CA VAL A 201 -17.99 5.62 -4.84
C VAL A 201 -19.43 5.11 -4.82
N VAL A 202 -20.26 5.60 -3.89
CA VAL A 202 -21.67 5.22 -3.79
C VAL A 202 -22.44 5.63 -5.04
N SER A 203 -22.22 6.86 -5.54
CA SER A 203 -22.82 7.33 -6.79
C SER A 203 -22.40 6.47 -7.98
N ASN A 204 -21.12 6.19 -8.11
CA ASN A 204 -20.58 5.36 -9.20
C ASN A 204 -21.16 3.94 -9.20
N ILE A 205 -21.35 3.33 -8.02
CA ILE A 205 -21.94 2.00 -7.93
C ILE A 205 -23.42 2.02 -8.33
N SER A 206 -24.14 3.08 -8.00
CA SER A 206 -25.54 3.25 -8.38
C SER A 206 -25.72 3.44 -9.90
N LEU A 207 -24.72 4.05 -10.57
CA LEU A 207 -24.70 4.35 -12.00
C LEU A 207 -23.74 3.45 -12.77
N TRP A 208 -23.44 2.25 -12.26
CA TRP A 208 -22.36 1.38 -12.75
C TRP A 208 -22.36 1.11 -14.25
N ASN A 209 -23.52 1.01 -14.86
CA ASN A 209 -23.63 0.74 -16.30
C ASN A 209 -23.35 1.98 -17.15
N ASP A 210 -23.53 3.18 -16.59
CA ASP A 210 -23.46 4.46 -17.30
C ASP A 210 -22.10 5.15 -17.14
N ILE A 211 -21.30 4.76 -16.11
CA ILE A 211 -19.99 5.33 -15.84
C ILE A 211 -18.91 4.73 -16.75
N ASP A 212 -17.86 5.52 -16.98
CA ASP A 212 -16.75 5.12 -17.82
C ASP A 212 -15.79 4.13 -17.13
N PHE A 213 -14.80 3.69 -17.89
CA PHE A 213 -13.81 2.70 -17.42
C PHE A 213 -12.90 3.27 -16.29
N ASP A 214 -12.52 4.53 -16.38
CA ASP A 214 -11.64 5.17 -15.39
C ASP A 214 -12.39 5.39 -14.06
N GLU A 215 -13.69 5.68 -14.10
CA GLU A 215 -14.56 5.78 -12.91
C GLU A 215 -14.80 4.43 -12.24
N LYS A 216 -15.00 3.35 -13.02
CA LYS A 216 -15.06 1.98 -12.50
C LYS A 216 -13.75 1.62 -11.79
N ARG A 217 -12.63 1.94 -12.42
CA ARG A 217 -11.30 1.71 -11.85
C ARG A 217 -11.06 2.52 -10.57
N PHE A 218 -11.45 3.79 -10.55
CA PHE A 218 -11.39 4.62 -9.36
C PHE A 218 -12.18 4.01 -8.21
N THR A 219 -13.42 3.59 -8.47
CA THR A 219 -14.30 2.96 -7.48
C THR A 219 -13.67 1.71 -6.87
N VAL A 220 -13.15 0.82 -7.72
CA VAL A 220 -12.45 -0.40 -7.27
C VAL A 220 -11.19 -0.06 -6.49
N ASP A 221 -10.43 0.94 -6.93
CA ASP A 221 -9.21 1.34 -6.25
C ASP A 221 -9.48 1.86 -4.83
N LYS A 222 -10.61 2.54 -4.63
CA LYS A 222 -11.02 3.04 -3.31
C LYS A 222 -11.59 1.95 -2.40
N MET A 223 -12.25 0.94 -2.94
CA MET A 223 -12.89 -0.12 -2.15
C MET A 223 -11.99 -1.31 -1.88
N ILE A 224 -11.13 -1.70 -2.82
CA ILE A 224 -10.45 -2.99 -2.82
C ILE A 224 -8.93 -2.82 -2.78
N THR A 225 -8.29 -3.49 -1.82
CA THR A 225 -6.84 -3.61 -1.75
C THR A 225 -6.33 -4.65 -2.73
N LEU A 226 -6.93 -5.85 -2.71
CA LEU A 226 -6.43 -7.02 -3.40
C LEU A 226 -7.55 -8.02 -3.66
N LEU A 227 -7.44 -8.71 -4.80
CA LEU A 227 -8.28 -9.86 -5.18
C LEU A 227 -7.39 -11.09 -5.34
N LYS A 228 -7.66 -12.17 -4.61
CA LYS A 228 -7.01 -13.46 -4.81
C LYS A 228 -7.97 -14.40 -5.52
N VAL A 229 -7.57 -14.86 -6.68
CA VAL A 229 -8.39 -15.76 -7.51
C VAL A 229 -7.80 -17.16 -7.50
N LEU A 230 -8.60 -18.11 -7.10
CA LEU A 230 -8.35 -19.55 -7.09
C LEU A 230 -9.36 -20.24 -8.01
N PRO A 231 -9.10 -21.49 -8.45
CA PRO A 231 -10.13 -22.27 -9.15
C PRO A 231 -11.39 -22.38 -8.28
N GLY A 232 -12.50 -21.80 -8.73
CA GLY A 232 -13.80 -21.87 -8.03
C GLY A 232 -13.98 -20.92 -6.84
N SER A 233 -13.00 -20.08 -6.51
CA SER A 233 -13.17 -19.11 -5.42
C SER A 233 -12.44 -17.80 -5.67
N ILE A 234 -13.05 -16.70 -5.21
CA ILE A 234 -12.48 -15.35 -5.27
C ILE A 234 -12.52 -14.78 -3.86
N GLN A 235 -11.37 -14.36 -3.36
CA GLN A 235 -11.23 -13.71 -2.06
C GLN A 235 -10.96 -12.23 -2.29
N ILE A 236 -11.76 -11.37 -1.68
CA ILE A 236 -11.64 -9.92 -1.77
C ILE A 236 -11.07 -9.39 -0.45
N GLN A 237 -9.99 -8.65 -0.55
CA GLN A 237 -9.45 -7.89 0.57
C GLN A 237 -9.90 -6.44 0.41
N TRP A 238 -10.78 -6.02 1.29
CA TRP A 238 -11.33 -4.67 1.32
C TRP A 238 -10.37 -3.68 1.96
N LYS A 239 -10.52 -2.41 1.63
CA LYS A 239 -9.79 -1.31 2.29
C LYS A 239 -10.47 -0.86 3.61
N PHE A 240 -11.70 -1.27 3.82
CA PHE A 240 -12.51 -0.93 5.00
C PHE A 240 -13.49 -2.06 5.35
#